data_45a949ef2129f2e8200aec4671944f9c
#
_entry.id   45a949ef2129f2e8200aec4671944f9c
#
_cell.length_a   1.000
_cell.length_b   1.000
_cell.length_c   1.000
_cell.angle_alpha   90.00
_cell.angle_beta   90.00
_cell.angle_gamma   90.00
#
_symmetry.space_group_name_H-M   'P 1'
#
loop_
_entity.id
_entity.type
_entity.pdbx_description
1 polymer ?
#
loop_
_entity_poly.entity_id
_entity_poly.type
_entity_poly.pdbx_seq_one_letter_code
_entity_poly.pdbx_strand_id
1 'polypeptide(L)'
;MIKTRILAVIVLIFGLLVGYFVVGSENKDKAIFSTPAFFENFKFKLGLDLSGGTHLVYRADTSAITPSEVDDSMNALRDVIERRVNLFGVAEPVVQVQEGSFANNQEERLSIDLPGVTDIDEAVEMI
;
A
#
# COMPACT_ATOMS: atom_id res chain seq x y z
N MET A 1 21.68 -38.15 -21.15
CA MET A 1 22.69 -37.07 -20.99
C MET A 1 22.34 -35.74 -21.72
N ILE A 2 21.84 -35.79 -22.98
CA ILE A 2 21.46 -34.56 -23.72
C ILE A 2 20.24 -33.86 -23.10
N LYS A 3 19.20 -34.58 -22.68
CA LYS A 3 17.98 -34.04 -22.06
C LYS A 3 18.28 -33.23 -20.78
N THR A 4 19.18 -33.72 -19.93
CA THR A 4 19.59 -33.04 -18.68
C THR A 4 20.35 -31.74 -18.95
N ARG A 5 21.17 -31.72 -19.99
CA ARG A 5 21.91 -30.50 -20.40
C ARG A 5 20.96 -29.44 -20.98
N ILE A 6 19.98 -29.86 -21.77
CA ILE A 6 18.93 -28.96 -22.30
C ILE A 6 18.11 -28.37 -21.16
N LEU A 7 17.69 -29.20 -20.18
CA LEU A 7 16.96 -28.73 -19.01
C LEU A 7 17.75 -27.69 -18.20
N ALA A 8 19.05 -27.95 -17.97
CA ALA A 8 19.92 -27.02 -17.26
C ALA A 8 20.03 -25.67 -17.97
N VAL A 9 20.16 -25.66 -19.29
CA VAL A 9 20.22 -24.43 -20.10
C VAL A 9 18.89 -23.66 -20.01
N ILE A 10 17.75 -24.37 -20.09
CA ILE A 10 16.43 -23.73 -19.96
C ILE A 10 16.27 -23.06 -18.59
N VAL A 11 16.64 -23.75 -17.50
CA VAL A 11 16.56 -23.20 -16.15
C VAL A 11 17.49 -21.98 -15.99
N LEU A 12 18.68 -22.03 -16.58
CA LEU A 12 19.63 -20.90 -16.54
C LEU A 12 19.09 -19.69 -17.30
N ILE A 13 18.54 -19.89 -18.50
CA ILE A 13 17.91 -18.81 -19.29
C ILE A 13 16.71 -18.21 -18.55
N PHE A 14 15.88 -19.07 -17.93
CA PHE A 14 14.73 -18.62 -17.14
C PHE A 14 15.18 -17.79 -15.92
N GLY A 15 16.22 -18.23 -15.20
CA GLY A 15 16.80 -17.46 -14.09
C GLY A 15 17.34 -16.10 -14.51
N LEU A 16 18.03 -16.02 -15.66
CA LEU A 16 18.50 -14.77 -16.22
C LEU A 16 17.36 -13.83 -16.63
N LEU A 17 16.28 -14.38 -17.20
CA LEU A 17 15.08 -13.62 -17.56
C LEU A 17 14.40 -13.03 -16.32
N VAL A 18 14.22 -13.82 -15.25
CA VAL A 18 13.63 -13.35 -14.00
C VAL A 18 14.53 -12.28 -13.35
N GLY A 19 15.82 -12.50 -13.29
CA GLY A 19 16.77 -11.52 -12.76
C GLY A 19 16.76 -10.20 -13.53
N TYR A 20 16.73 -10.28 -14.85
CA TYR A 20 16.62 -9.11 -15.72
C TYR A 20 15.29 -8.35 -15.47
N PHE A 21 14.19 -9.09 -15.30
CA PHE A 21 12.87 -8.53 -15.01
C PHE A 21 12.87 -7.75 -13.69
N VAL A 22 13.41 -8.34 -12.61
CA VAL A 22 13.47 -7.71 -11.28
C VAL A 22 14.30 -6.42 -11.32
N VAL A 23 15.50 -6.46 -11.89
CA VAL A 23 16.38 -5.28 -12.00
C VAL A 23 15.79 -4.21 -12.90
N GLY A 24 15.12 -4.59 -13.99
CA GLY A 24 14.47 -3.65 -14.92
C GLY A 24 13.24 -2.96 -14.34
N SER A 25 12.53 -3.59 -13.39
CA SER A 25 11.37 -2.99 -12.73
C SER A 25 11.75 -1.91 -11.71
N GLU A 26 12.95 -2.00 -11.13
CA GLU A 26 13.41 -1.10 -10.06
C GLU A 26 14.17 0.15 -10.58
N ASN A 27 14.92 0.03 -11.67
CA ASN A 27 15.81 1.10 -12.16
C ASN A 27 15.42 1.61 -13.56
N LYS A 28 14.46 2.55 -13.64
CA LYS A 28 14.12 3.21 -14.91
C LYS A 28 15.26 3.99 -15.56
N ASP A 29 16.15 4.58 -14.75
CA ASP A 29 17.19 5.51 -15.21
C ASP A 29 18.47 4.83 -15.70
N LYS A 30 18.63 3.52 -15.49
CA LYS A 30 19.83 2.74 -15.82
C LYS A 30 19.58 1.52 -16.70
N ALA A 31 18.35 1.28 -17.13
CA ALA A 31 18.05 0.16 -18.02
C ALA A 31 18.67 0.41 -19.40
N ILE A 32 19.58 -0.46 -19.81
CA ILE A 32 20.24 -0.46 -21.13
C ILE A 32 19.23 -0.71 -22.25
N PHE A 33 18.05 -1.22 -21.93
CA PHE A 33 16.95 -1.46 -22.85
C PHE A 33 15.65 -0.85 -22.30
N SER A 34 14.92 -0.14 -23.17
CA SER A 34 13.57 0.35 -22.86
C SER A 34 12.68 -0.84 -22.48
N THR A 35 12.28 -0.90 -21.21
CA THR A 35 11.28 -1.90 -20.77
C THR A 35 9.95 -1.61 -21.47
N PRO A 36 9.28 -2.62 -22.04
CA PRO A 36 7.97 -2.44 -22.65
C PRO A 36 6.99 -1.80 -21.65
N ALA A 37 6.13 -0.89 -22.10
CA ALA A 37 5.15 -0.17 -21.29
C ALA A 37 4.23 -1.08 -20.44
N PHE A 38 4.16 -2.37 -20.78
CA PHE A 38 3.44 -3.38 -20.01
C PHE A 38 3.95 -3.53 -18.55
N PHE A 39 5.24 -3.26 -18.30
CA PHE A 39 5.84 -3.40 -16.98
C PHE A 39 5.71 -2.15 -16.09
N GLU A 40 5.18 -1.05 -16.61
CA GLU A 40 4.97 0.17 -15.83
C GLU A 40 3.95 -0.02 -14.68
N ASN A 41 3.04 -0.98 -14.84
CA ASN A 41 1.99 -1.27 -13.86
C ASN A 41 2.44 -2.18 -12.69
N PHE A 42 3.64 -2.77 -12.78
CA PHE A 42 4.19 -3.68 -11.76
C PHE A 42 5.28 -3.05 -10.90
N LYS A 43 5.10 -1.80 -10.50
CA LYS A 43 6.03 -1.16 -9.56
C LYS A 43 5.85 -1.73 -8.17
N PHE A 44 6.93 -2.16 -7.56
CA PHE A 44 6.93 -2.47 -6.14
C PHE A 44 6.74 -1.17 -5.35
N LYS A 45 5.65 -1.09 -4.57
CA LYS A 45 5.48 0.00 -3.62
C LYS A 45 6.22 -0.38 -2.35
N LEU A 46 7.17 0.46 -1.96
CA LEU A 46 7.82 0.32 -0.66
C LEU A 46 6.79 0.58 0.44
N GLY A 47 6.77 -0.29 1.45
CA GLY A 47 5.94 -0.05 2.63
C GLY A 47 6.43 1.17 3.43
N LEU A 48 5.61 1.63 4.36
CA LEU A 48 5.86 2.79 5.22
C LEU A 48 7.20 2.67 5.96
N ASP A 49 7.59 1.46 6.37
CA ASP A 49 8.85 1.16 7.07
C ASP A 49 10.11 1.51 6.27
N LEU A 50 10.02 1.48 4.93
CA LEU A 50 11.15 1.75 4.04
C LEU A 50 11.10 3.13 3.39
N SER A 51 9.91 3.66 3.16
CA SER A 51 9.71 5.01 2.57
C SER A 51 9.69 6.10 3.61
N GLY A 52 9.48 5.76 4.89
CA GLY A 52 9.23 6.70 5.97
C GLY A 52 7.80 7.27 5.92
N GLY A 53 7.26 7.61 7.07
CA GLY A 53 5.91 8.18 7.16
C GLY A 53 5.26 7.90 8.52
N THR A 54 4.04 8.39 8.69
CA THR A 54 3.27 8.25 9.92
C THR A 54 2.12 7.28 9.71
N HIS A 55 1.97 6.34 10.65
CA HIS A 55 0.85 5.42 10.74
C HIS A 55 -0.02 5.81 11.93
N LEU A 56 -1.27 6.16 11.68
CA LEU A 56 -2.25 6.56 12.71
C LEU A 56 -3.39 5.55 12.75
N VAL A 57 -3.83 5.21 13.95
CA VAL A 57 -5.01 4.36 14.16
C VAL A 57 -5.97 5.08 15.07
N TYR A 58 -7.14 5.42 14.55
CA TYR A 58 -8.24 6.02 15.29
C TYR A 58 -9.27 4.96 15.63
N ARG A 59 -9.80 5.05 16.84
CA ARG A 59 -10.97 4.27 17.25
C ARG A 59 -12.22 5.13 17.10
N ALA A 60 -13.18 4.63 16.35
CA ALA A 60 -14.46 5.32 16.19
C ALA A 60 -15.38 5.00 17.38
N ASP A 61 -16.05 6.03 17.88
CA ASP A 61 -17.16 5.85 18.84
C ASP A 61 -18.47 5.72 18.05
N THR A 62 -18.93 4.49 17.89
CA THR A 62 -20.15 4.14 17.16
C THR A 62 -21.35 3.95 18.08
N SER A 63 -21.25 4.29 19.39
CA SER A 63 -22.28 4.06 20.39
C SER A 63 -23.60 4.77 20.11
N ALA A 64 -23.58 5.87 19.36
CA ALA A 64 -24.75 6.65 19.00
C ALA A 64 -25.36 6.27 17.63
N ILE A 65 -24.78 5.27 16.94
CA ILE A 65 -25.15 4.86 15.57
C ILE A 65 -25.78 3.47 15.62
N THR A 66 -26.80 3.22 14.79
CA THR A 66 -27.37 1.87 14.71
C THR A 66 -26.40 0.90 14.05
N PRO A 67 -26.34 -0.39 14.47
CA PRO A 67 -25.40 -1.35 13.89
C PRO A 67 -25.50 -1.50 12.35
N SER A 68 -26.67 -1.27 11.79
CA SER A 68 -26.88 -1.33 10.33
C SER A 68 -26.33 -0.11 9.56
N GLU A 69 -26.00 0.98 10.26
CA GLU A 69 -25.51 2.23 9.66
C GLU A 69 -24.01 2.45 9.93
N VAL A 70 -23.40 1.57 10.73
CA VAL A 70 -21.97 1.71 11.10
C VAL A 70 -21.07 1.63 9.87
N ASP A 71 -21.28 0.63 9.01
CA ASP A 71 -20.46 0.42 7.82
C ASP A 71 -20.53 1.62 6.86
N ASP A 72 -21.74 2.13 6.62
CA ASP A 72 -21.93 3.29 5.75
C ASP A 72 -21.29 4.55 6.35
N SER A 73 -21.43 4.74 7.67
CA SER A 73 -20.84 5.86 8.39
C SER A 73 -19.30 5.81 8.39
N MET A 74 -18.71 4.62 8.60
CA MET A 74 -17.26 4.42 8.56
C MET A 74 -16.70 4.63 7.15
N ASN A 75 -17.40 4.16 6.12
CA ASN A 75 -17.01 4.41 4.73
C ASN A 75 -17.09 5.90 4.37
N ALA A 76 -18.13 6.60 4.82
CA ALA A 76 -18.25 8.05 4.62
C ALA A 76 -17.13 8.81 5.33
N LEU A 77 -16.79 8.42 6.56
CA LEU A 77 -15.66 8.98 7.32
C LEU A 77 -14.33 8.76 6.58
N ARG A 78 -14.07 7.54 6.11
CA ARG A 78 -12.89 7.22 5.29
C ARG A 78 -12.77 8.16 4.10
N ASP A 79 -13.85 8.32 3.32
CA ASP A 79 -13.86 9.15 2.11
C ASP A 79 -13.60 10.64 2.42
N VAL A 80 -14.08 11.14 3.56
CA VAL A 80 -13.83 12.51 4.02
C VAL A 80 -12.36 12.69 4.37
N ILE A 81 -11.79 11.77 5.15
CA ILE A 81 -10.38 11.81 5.56
C ILE A 81 -9.46 11.69 4.35
N GLU A 82 -9.73 10.75 3.45
CA GLU A 82 -8.94 10.58 2.23
C GLU A 82 -8.91 11.85 1.38
N ARG A 83 -10.05 12.51 1.18
CA ARG A 83 -10.10 13.79 0.47
C ARG A 83 -9.30 14.87 1.18
N ARG A 84 -9.39 14.94 2.51
CA ARG A 84 -8.70 15.93 3.32
C ARG A 84 -7.19 15.77 3.22
N VAL A 85 -6.69 14.56 3.42
CA VAL A 85 -5.26 14.23 3.32
C VAL A 85 -4.73 14.50 1.91
N ASN A 86 -5.49 14.17 0.87
CA ASN A 86 -5.12 14.48 -0.52
C ASN A 86 -5.00 15.99 -0.80
N LEU A 87 -5.81 16.83 -0.14
CA LEU A 87 -5.70 18.29 -0.28
C LEU A 87 -4.41 18.85 0.32
N PHE A 88 -3.84 18.19 1.33
CA PHE A 88 -2.54 18.54 1.91
C PHE A 88 -1.35 18.08 1.07
N GLY A 89 -1.59 17.34 -0.03
CA GLY A 89 -0.57 16.95 -0.98
C GLY A 89 0.26 15.73 -0.55
N VAL A 90 -0.23 14.93 0.38
CA VAL A 90 0.39 13.65 0.75
C VAL A 90 0.31 12.70 -0.44
N ALA A 91 1.45 12.18 -0.87
CA ALA A 91 1.51 11.26 -2.00
C ALA A 91 0.98 9.87 -1.59
N GLU A 92 -0.08 9.44 -2.25
CA GLU A 92 -0.65 8.09 -2.10
C GLU A 92 -1.00 7.70 -0.64
N PRO A 93 -1.81 8.49 0.10
CA PRO A 93 -2.25 8.11 1.43
C PRO A 93 -3.11 6.86 1.37
N VAL A 94 -3.03 6.00 2.38
CA VAL A 94 -3.87 4.81 2.48
C VAL A 94 -4.77 4.93 3.69
N VAL A 95 -6.08 4.98 3.48
CA VAL A 95 -7.09 5.05 4.54
C VAL A 95 -7.95 3.80 4.50
N GLN A 96 -7.98 3.04 5.61
CA GLN A 96 -8.68 1.76 5.69
C GLN A 96 -9.54 1.67 6.93
N VAL A 97 -10.77 1.20 6.75
CA VAL A 97 -11.63 0.80 7.86
C VAL A 97 -11.26 -0.61 8.29
N GLN A 98 -11.05 -0.81 9.58
CA GLN A 98 -10.76 -2.10 10.19
C GLN A 98 -11.88 -2.45 11.18
N GLU A 99 -12.60 -3.51 10.89
CA GLU A 99 -13.58 -4.07 11.80
C GLU A 99 -12.86 -4.85 12.91
N GLY A 100 -12.95 -4.40 14.13
CA GLY A 100 -12.37 -5.08 15.28
C GLY A 100 -13.24 -6.24 15.75
N SER A 101 -12.98 -7.44 15.23
CA SER A 101 -13.63 -8.67 15.70
C SER A 101 -12.84 -9.34 16.83
N PHE A 102 -12.69 -8.68 17.98
CA PHE A 102 -12.21 -9.34 19.18
C PHE A 102 -13.33 -9.47 20.21
N ALA A 103 -13.81 -10.69 20.38
CA ALA A 103 -14.62 -11.19 21.49
C ALA A 103 -15.48 -10.12 22.22
N ASN A 104 -16.66 -9.83 21.70
CA ASN A 104 -17.75 -9.04 22.29
C ASN A 104 -17.68 -7.50 22.24
N ASN A 105 -16.63 -6.86 21.73
CA ASN A 105 -16.66 -5.43 21.45
C ASN A 105 -16.39 -5.23 19.97
N GLN A 106 -17.40 -4.84 19.21
CA GLN A 106 -17.25 -4.30 17.86
C GLN A 106 -16.61 -2.92 17.99
N GLU A 107 -15.29 -2.87 17.94
CA GLU A 107 -14.55 -1.62 17.90
C GLU A 107 -14.18 -1.33 16.45
N GLU A 108 -14.81 -0.33 15.87
CA GLU A 108 -14.45 0.15 14.54
C GLU A 108 -13.19 1.02 14.63
N ARG A 109 -12.24 0.76 13.76
CA ARG A 109 -10.97 1.50 13.68
C ARG A 109 -10.75 2.03 12.28
N LEU A 110 -10.14 3.19 12.21
CA LEU A 110 -9.66 3.78 10.97
C LEU A 110 -8.14 3.81 11.01
N SER A 111 -7.50 3.09 10.10
CA SER A 111 -6.06 3.08 9.90
C SER A 111 -5.70 4.05 8.78
N ILE A 112 -4.75 4.94 9.02
CA ILE A 112 -4.33 5.99 8.10
C ILE A 112 -2.82 5.93 7.96
N ASP A 113 -2.34 5.65 6.75
CA ASP A 113 -0.94 5.66 6.39
C ASP A 113 -0.62 6.91 5.59
N LEU A 114 0.31 7.71 6.08
CA LEU A 114 0.74 8.97 5.48
C LEU A 114 2.21 8.88 5.06
N PRO A 115 2.51 8.39 3.85
CA PRO A 115 3.87 8.30 3.36
C PRO A 115 4.51 9.68 3.22
N GLY A 116 5.75 9.82 3.69
CA GLY A 116 6.50 11.07 3.61
C GLY A 116 6.21 12.09 4.72
N VAL A 117 5.15 11.90 5.52
CA VAL A 117 4.85 12.74 6.68
C VAL A 117 5.49 12.11 7.91
N THR A 118 6.56 12.70 8.41
CA THR A 118 7.33 12.16 9.55
C THR A 118 6.99 12.83 10.88
N ASP A 119 6.33 13.98 10.84
CA ASP A 119 5.86 14.70 12.03
C ASP A 119 4.45 14.25 12.40
N ILE A 120 4.29 13.74 13.62
CA ILE A 120 3.00 13.24 14.12
C ILE A 120 2.00 14.37 14.34
N ASP A 121 2.47 15.52 14.80
CA ASP A 121 1.60 16.68 15.07
C ASP A 121 1.04 17.24 13.75
N GLU A 122 1.87 17.32 12.72
CA GLU A 122 1.45 17.68 11.37
C GLU A 122 0.43 16.66 10.80
N ALA A 123 0.70 15.36 10.99
CA ALA A 123 -0.20 14.31 10.56
C ALA A 123 -1.58 14.39 11.22
N VAL A 124 -1.63 14.70 12.52
CA VAL A 124 -2.89 14.86 13.27
C VAL A 124 -3.68 16.10 12.82
N GLU A 125 -3.00 17.20 12.47
CA GLU A 125 -3.67 18.42 11.97
C GLU A 125 -4.31 18.22 10.58
N MET A 126 -3.80 17.27 9.79
CA MET A 126 -4.35 16.93 8.46
C MET A 126 -5.69 16.17 8.54
N ILE A 127 -5.99 15.50 9.65
CA ILE A 127 -7.14 14.64 9.86
C ILE A 127 -8.24 15.35 10.64
#